data_26ebd2fa140369908c273aed70b6d405
#
_entry.id   26ebd2fa140369908c273aed70b6d405
#
_cell.length_a   1.000
_cell.length_b   1.000
_cell.length_c   1.000
_cell.angle_alpha   90.00
_cell.angle_beta   90.00
_cell.angle_gamma   90.00
#
_symmetry.space_group_name_H-M   'P 1'
#
loop_
_entity.id
_entity.type
_entity.pdbx_description
1 polymer ?
#
loop_
_entity_poly.entity_id
_entity_poly.type
_entity_poly.pdbx_seq_one_letter_code
_entity_poly.pdbx_strand_id
1 'polypeptide(L)'
;MSKLQQTLLPIKLSESKERLTSLGGLVLVEEWGRAKGIWARVDQLFAGPGSGRGYQASEYVRPLVWLLHAGGRRLEDVRELAAEQEVLAQLGLQRLPSPDALGDWLRRQGKGSGVRAVQQTDKEMIRGYLKSMGAEITIDPDATIIAAHKRAAEWTYQKVKGYQPLLAYVNEVCVHHEFRAGNVTAGTGALRFIKECEKKLPSEKRLYWQ
;
A
#
# COMPACT_ATOMS: atom_id res chain seq x y z
N MET A 1 44.43 10.34 13.21
CA MET A 1 43.34 9.58 12.55
C MET A 1 43.84 9.15 11.17
N SER A 2 44.05 7.84 10.94
CA SER A 2 44.55 7.33 9.66
C SER A 2 43.43 7.43 8.62
N LYS A 3 43.71 8.09 7.50
CA LYS A 3 42.79 8.10 6.37
C LYS A 3 42.80 6.72 5.74
N LEU A 4 41.67 5.99 5.82
CA LEU A 4 41.47 4.78 5.03
C LEU A 4 41.47 5.15 3.56
N GLN A 5 42.52 4.74 2.84
CA GLN A 5 42.63 4.95 1.39
C GLN A 5 42.26 3.62 0.72
N GLN A 6 41.10 3.56 0.08
CA GLN A 6 40.71 2.39 -0.70
C GLN A 6 41.39 2.46 -2.08
N THR A 7 42.20 1.45 -2.37
CA THR A 7 42.98 1.37 -3.62
C THR A 7 42.35 0.48 -4.69
N LEU A 8 41.23 -0.21 -4.37
CA LEU A 8 40.61 -1.19 -5.26
C LEU A 8 39.59 -0.60 -6.25
N LEU A 9 39.13 0.63 -6.05
CA LEU A 9 38.20 1.31 -6.95
C LEU A 9 38.72 2.70 -7.31
N PRO A 10 38.39 3.22 -8.52
CA PRO A 10 38.82 4.56 -8.96
C PRO A 10 38.05 5.69 -8.20
N ILE A 11 37.53 5.40 -7.04
CA ILE A 11 36.80 6.33 -6.18
C ILE A 11 37.49 6.45 -4.82
N LYS A 12 37.50 7.66 -4.29
CA LYS A 12 38.03 7.96 -2.97
C LYS A 12 36.84 8.03 -1.98
N LEU A 13 36.85 7.15 -0.99
CA LEU A 13 35.91 7.25 0.12
C LEU A 13 36.42 8.30 1.13
N SER A 14 35.55 9.21 1.51
CA SER A 14 35.82 10.19 2.57
C SER A 14 34.65 10.24 3.54
N GLU A 15 34.96 10.52 4.78
CA GLU A 15 33.96 10.77 5.80
C GLU A 15 33.23 12.09 5.49
N SER A 16 31.89 12.08 5.52
CA SER A 16 31.04 13.27 5.35
C SER A 16 30.31 13.57 6.66
N LYS A 17 30.11 14.84 6.94
CA LYS A 17 29.22 15.30 8.01
C LYS A 17 27.77 15.48 7.53
N GLU A 18 27.53 15.30 6.25
CA GLU A 18 26.19 15.37 5.68
C GLU A 18 25.36 14.17 6.14
N ARG A 19 24.13 14.43 6.48
CA ARG A 19 23.17 13.40 6.83
C ARG A 19 22.51 12.88 5.56
N LEU A 20 22.99 11.74 5.09
CA LEU A 20 22.52 11.10 3.88
C LEU A 20 21.46 10.05 4.23
N THR A 21 20.44 9.95 3.40
CA THR A 21 19.42 8.91 3.49
C THR A 21 19.17 8.27 2.14
N SER A 22 18.94 6.96 2.12
CA SER A 22 18.47 6.25 0.93
C SER A 22 16.97 6.41 0.69
N LEU A 23 16.24 7.01 1.63
CA LEU A 23 14.79 7.11 1.63
C LEU A 23 14.27 8.48 1.16
N GLY A 24 15.14 9.36 0.63
CA GLY A 24 14.76 10.71 0.18
C GLY A 24 13.61 10.73 -0.84
N GLY A 25 13.44 9.67 -1.65
CA GLY A 25 12.33 9.51 -2.59
C GLY A 25 10.94 9.46 -1.92
N LEU A 26 10.84 9.14 -0.63
CA LEU A 26 9.56 9.12 0.08
C LEU A 26 8.92 10.51 0.18
N VAL A 27 9.72 11.57 0.11
CA VAL A 27 9.21 12.95 0.08
C VAL A 27 8.31 13.16 -1.15
N LEU A 28 8.64 12.58 -2.29
CA LEU A 28 7.82 12.66 -3.50
C LEU A 28 6.47 11.93 -3.32
N VAL A 29 6.48 10.76 -2.66
CA VAL A 29 5.25 10.01 -2.34
C VAL A 29 4.36 10.83 -1.40
N GLU A 30 4.95 11.45 -0.39
CA GLU A 30 4.23 12.30 0.56
C GLU A 30 3.63 13.53 -0.11
N GLU A 31 4.41 14.26 -0.90
CA GLU A 31 3.94 15.45 -1.63
C GLU A 31 2.86 15.10 -2.64
N TRP A 32 2.98 13.97 -3.33
CA TRP A 32 1.92 13.48 -4.21
C TRP A 32 0.63 13.18 -3.44
N GLY A 33 0.71 12.47 -2.32
CA GLY A 33 -0.44 12.16 -1.47
C GLY A 33 -1.12 13.42 -0.93
N ARG A 34 -0.32 14.43 -0.56
CA ARG A 34 -0.80 15.73 -0.08
C ARG A 34 -1.47 16.53 -1.21
N ALA A 35 -0.82 16.64 -2.38
CA ALA A 35 -1.35 17.33 -3.56
C ALA A 35 -2.66 16.73 -4.08
N LYS A 36 -2.84 15.43 -3.93
CA LYS A 36 -4.08 14.71 -4.28
C LYS A 36 -5.13 14.72 -3.18
N GLY A 37 -4.84 15.28 -2.00
CA GLY A 37 -5.75 15.30 -0.85
C GLY A 37 -6.03 13.93 -0.24
N ILE A 38 -5.16 12.93 -0.49
CA ILE A 38 -5.39 11.53 -0.09
C ILE A 38 -5.44 11.41 1.42
N TRP A 39 -4.52 12.06 2.13
CA TRP A 39 -4.43 11.96 3.59
C TRP A 39 -5.66 12.55 4.29
N ALA A 40 -6.11 13.72 3.85
CA ALA A 40 -7.35 14.31 4.34
C ALA A 40 -8.57 13.43 4.05
N ARG A 41 -8.59 12.77 2.88
CA ARG A 41 -9.66 11.86 2.50
C ARG A 41 -9.67 10.59 3.35
N VAL A 42 -8.49 10.05 3.66
CA VAL A 42 -8.34 8.94 4.61
C VAL A 42 -8.93 9.32 5.97
N ASP A 43 -8.59 10.48 6.51
CA ASP A 43 -9.12 10.93 7.82
C ASP A 43 -10.63 11.14 7.83
N GLN A 44 -11.23 11.50 6.70
CA GLN A 44 -12.70 11.61 6.57
C GLN A 44 -13.42 10.27 6.51
N LEU A 45 -12.81 9.26 5.86
CA LEU A 45 -13.45 7.98 5.58
C LEU A 45 -13.27 6.95 6.70
N PHE A 46 -12.16 6.99 7.38
CA PHE A 46 -11.90 6.09 8.50
C PHE A 46 -12.48 6.64 9.79
N ALA A 47 -12.90 5.74 10.68
CA ALA A 47 -13.30 6.15 12.02
C ALA A 47 -12.12 6.85 12.72
N GLY A 48 -12.38 8.04 13.26
CA GLY A 48 -11.43 8.79 14.03
C GLY A 48 -10.98 8.07 15.30
N PRO A 49 -9.93 8.58 15.96
CA PRO A 49 -9.49 8.01 17.23
C PRO A 49 -10.61 8.16 18.27
N GLY A 50 -10.85 7.12 19.06
CA GLY A 50 -11.86 7.13 20.12
C GLY A 50 -11.54 8.08 21.30
N SER A 51 -10.37 8.73 21.25
CA SER A 51 -9.92 9.73 22.21
C SER A 51 -9.18 10.87 21.48
N GLY A 52 -9.20 12.08 22.02
CA GLY A 52 -8.48 13.23 21.45
C GLY A 52 -6.94 13.12 21.48
N ARG A 53 -6.39 11.99 21.97
CA ARG A 53 -4.94 11.74 22.07
C ARG A 53 -4.45 10.66 21.08
N GLY A 54 -5.33 10.01 20.34
CA GLY A 54 -4.99 8.96 19.38
C GLY A 54 -4.48 9.54 18.06
N TYR A 55 -3.72 8.74 17.32
CA TYR A 55 -3.35 9.05 15.95
C TYR A 55 -4.59 9.12 15.04
N GLN A 56 -4.57 10.04 14.09
CA GLN A 56 -5.54 10.07 12.99
C GLN A 56 -5.30 8.87 12.05
N ALA A 57 -6.27 8.54 11.21
CA ALA A 57 -6.16 7.41 10.29
C ALA A 57 -5.00 7.60 9.30
N SER A 58 -4.79 8.82 8.81
CA SER A 58 -3.67 9.15 7.92
C SER A 58 -2.30 8.92 8.58
N GLU A 59 -2.18 9.13 9.89
CA GLU A 59 -0.93 8.88 10.63
C GLU A 59 -0.60 7.38 10.76
N TYR A 60 -1.58 6.48 10.55
CA TYR A 60 -1.36 5.04 10.39
C TYR A 60 -1.13 4.64 8.93
N VAL A 61 -1.89 5.21 8.00
CA VAL A 61 -1.83 4.84 6.57
C VAL A 61 -0.53 5.33 5.92
N ARG A 62 -0.10 6.56 6.18
CA ARG A 62 1.14 7.14 5.60
C ARG A 62 2.36 6.25 5.86
N PRO A 63 2.70 5.88 7.12
CA PRO A 63 3.83 5.00 7.39
C PRO A 63 3.73 3.65 6.68
N LEU A 64 2.54 3.08 6.53
CA LEU A 64 2.35 1.82 5.80
C LEU A 64 2.65 1.99 4.30
N VAL A 65 2.21 3.10 3.70
CA VAL A 65 2.53 3.43 2.30
C VAL A 65 4.04 3.64 2.13
N TRP A 66 4.67 4.44 3.00
CA TRP A 66 6.12 4.68 2.95
C TRP A 66 6.93 3.41 3.16
N LEU A 67 6.49 2.56 4.10
CA LEU A 67 7.12 1.27 4.37
C LEU A 67 7.15 0.39 3.11
N LEU A 68 6.05 0.30 2.37
CA LEU A 68 5.97 -0.46 1.13
C LEU A 68 6.90 0.14 0.05
N HIS A 69 6.93 1.46 -0.10
CA HIS A 69 7.84 2.13 -1.04
C HIS A 69 9.32 2.03 -0.65
N ALA A 70 9.63 1.92 0.64
CA ALA A 70 10.97 1.67 1.14
C ALA A 70 11.40 0.18 1.02
N GLY A 71 10.54 -0.69 0.51
CA GLY A 71 10.82 -2.13 0.38
C GLY A 71 10.56 -2.96 1.63
N GLY A 72 9.91 -2.38 2.65
CA GLY A 72 9.52 -3.07 3.87
C GLY A 72 8.51 -4.19 3.60
N ARG A 73 8.63 -5.27 4.35
CA ARG A 73 7.82 -6.49 4.20
C ARG A 73 7.06 -6.88 5.46
N ARG A 74 7.41 -6.29 6.61
CA ARG A 74 6.84 -6.58 7.93
C ARG A 74 6.52 -5.27 8.65
N LEU A 75 5.58 -5.30 9.57
CA LEU A 75 5.27 -4.11 10.37
C LEU A 75 6.45 -3.66 11.23
N GLU A 76 7.30 -4.60 11.64
CA GLU A 76 8.51 -4.33 12.42
C GLU A 76 9.49 -3.42 11.68
N ASP A 77 9.51 -3.46 10.35
CA ASP A 77 10.42 -2.66 9.51
C ASP A 77 10.10 -1.14 9.61
N VAL A 78 8.93 -0.77 10.17
CA VAL A 78 8.63 0.63 10.47
C VAL A 78 9.61 1.25 11.47
N ARG A 79 10.32 0.42 12.26
CA ARG A 79 11.36 0.90 13.19
C ARG A 79 12.57 1.47 12.46
N GLU A 80 12.92 0.89 11.32
CA GLU A 80 14.00 1.39 10.45
C GLU A 80 13.61 2.76 9.88
N LEU A 81 12.38 2.88 9.39
CA LEU A 81 11.83 4.16 8.93
C LEU A 81 11.78 5.19 10.06
N ALA A 82 11.41 4.79 11.28
CA ALA A 82 11.37 5.67 12.45
C ALA A 82 12.75 6.13 12.93
N ALA A 83 13.82 5.41 12.59
CA ALA A 83 15.19 5.79 12.90
C ALA A 83 15.70 6.93 12.00
N GLU A 84 15.12 7.13 10.82
CA GLU A 84 15.47 8.15 9.82
C GLU A 84 14.85 9.52 10.18
N GLN A 85 15.32 10.15 11.25
CA GLN A 85 14.73 11.38 11.80
C GLN A 85 14.66 12.54 10.80
N GLU A 86 15.66 12.68 9.92
CA GLU A 86 15.68 13.71 8.88
C GLU A 86 14.58 13.49 7.84
N VAL A 87 14.35 12.25 7.45
CA VAL A 87 13.26 11.89 6.53
C VAL A 87 11.92 12.19 7.18
N LEU A 88 11.73 11.78 8.44
CA LEU A 88 10.50 12.07 9.18
C LEU A 88 10.20 13.56 9.28
N ALA A 89 11.21 14.38 9.56
CA ALA A 89 11.06 15.83 9.61
C ALA A 89 10.59 16.39 8.25
N GLN A 90 11.18 15.94 7.15
CA GLN A 90 10.78 16.34 5.78
C GLN A 90 9.37 15.84 5.42
N LEU A 91 8.97 14.66 5.92
CA LEU A 91 7.63 14.11 5.76
C LEU A 91 6.59 14.78 6.68
N GLY A 92 7.01 15.73 7.52
CA GLY A 92 6.15 16.49 8.43
C GLY A 92 5.65 15.68 9.63
N LEU A 93 6.40 14.66 10.05
CA LEU A 93 6.09 13.87 11.24
C LEU A 93 7.22 13.91 12.25
N GLN A 94 6.85 13.99 13.53
CA GLN A 94 7.82 13.88 14.63
C GLN A 94 8.02 12.45 15.12
N ARG A 95 7.02 11.61 14.91
CA ARG A 95 7.01 10.21 15.36
C ARG A 95 6.09 9.36 14.50
N LEU A 96 6.36 8.06 14.45
CA LEU A 96 5.51 7.07 13.82
C LEU A 96 4.81 6.20 14.87
N PRO A 97 3.63 5.64 14.56
CA PRO A 97 3.04 4.57 15.36
C PRO A 97 4.00 3.38 15.47
N SER A 98 4.03 2.73 16.62
CA SER A 98 4.82 1.49 16.77
C SER A 98 4.26 0.36 15.91
N PRO A 99 5.04 -0.70 15.60
CA PRO A 99 4.54 -1.89 14.92
C PRO A 99 3.29 -2.49 15.58
N ASP A 100 3.26 -2.53 16.92
CA ASP A 100 2.10 -3.02 17.66
C ASP A 100 0.87 -2.13 17.48
N ALA A 101 1.05 -0.80 17.55
CA ALA A 101 -0.03 0.16 17.33
C ALA A 101 -0.57 0.08 15.89
N LEU A 102 0.30 -0.09 14.88
CA LEU A 102 -0.08 -0.33 13.49
C LEU A 102 -0.87 -1.64 13.36
N GLY A 103 -0.39 -2.73 13.95
CA GLY A 103 -1.04 -4.03 13.94
C GLY A 103 -2.42 -4.01 14.60
N ASP A 104 -2.55 -3.34 15.74
CA ASP A 104 -3.82 -3.18 16.45
C ASP A 104 -4.81 -2.33 15.64
N TRP A 105 -4.33 -1.25 15.05
CA TRP A 105 -5.14 -0.40 14.18
C TRP A 105 -5.65 -1.20 12.97
N LEU A 106 -4.81 -1.93 12.26
CA LEU A 106 -5.18 -2.79 11.12
C LEU A 106 -6.23 -3.84 11.52
N ARG A 107 -6.06 -4.49 12.67
CA ARG A 107 -7.05 -5.47 13.19
C ARG A 107 -8.40 -4.83 13.47
N ARG A 108 -8.43 -3.62 14.01
CA ARG A 108 -9.68 -2.87 14.24
C ARG A 108 -10.34 -2.49 12.91
N GLN A 109 -9.56 -2.01 11.94
CA GLN A 109 -10.10 -1.65 10.62
C GLN A 109 -10.66 -2.86 9.87
N GLY A 110 -9.99 -4.01 9.95
CA GLY A 110 -10.47 -5.26 9.34
C GLY A 110 -11.80 -5.78 9.93
N LYS A 111 -12.11 -5.44 11.18
CA LYS A 111 -13.37 -5.81 11.85
C LYS A 111 -14.47 -4.78 11.68
N GLY A 112 -14.15 -3.57 11.27
CA GLY A 112 -15.06 -2.42 11.20
C GLY A 112 -15.31 -1.93 9.77
N SER A 113 -15.45 -0.61 9.65
CA SER A 113 -15.69 0.07 8.37
C SER A 113 -14.42 0.29 7.53
N GLY A 114 -13.24 -0.05 8.05
CA GLY A 114 -11.95 0.29 7.44
C GLY A 114 -11.77 -0.31 6.04
N VAL A 115 -12.21 -1.54 5.80
CA VAL A 115 -12.17 -2.14 4.46
C VAL A 115 -12.96 -1.30 3.45
N ARG A 116 -14.15 -0.82 3.83
CA ARG A 116 -14.96 0.06 2.98
C ARG A 116 -14.29 1.41 2.77
N ALA A 117 -13.64 1.95 3.79
CA ALA A 117 -12.90 3.22 3.69
C ALA A 117 -11.73 3.10 2.69
N VAL A 118 -10.94 2.02 2.75
CA VAL A 118 -9.89 1.72 1.76
C VAL A 118 -10.49 1.64 0.36
N GLN A 119 -11.54 0.85 0.18
CA GLN A 119 -12.19 0.67 -1.13
C GLN A 119 -12.73 1.99 -1.70
N GLN A 120 -13.22 2.88 -0.85
CA GLN A 120 -13.72 4.19 -1.30
C GLN A 120 -12.58 5.12 -1.69
N THR A 121 -11.50 5.19 -0.90
CA THR A 121 -10.29 5.96 -1.25
C THR A 121 -9.71 5.48 -2.57
N ASP A 122 -9.55 4.17 -2.70
CA ASP A 122 -9.03 3.50 -3.89
C ASP A 122 -9.88 3.82 -5.14
N LYS A 123 -11.21 3.70 -5.01
CA LYS A 123 -12.13 4.04 -6.11
C LYS A 123 -11.96 5.47 -6.62
N GLU A 124 -11.78 6.44 -5.72
CA GLU A 124 -11.63 7.84 -6.09
C GLU A 124 -10.30 8.10 -6.83
N MET A 125 -9.21 7.48 -6.34
CA MET A 125 -7.89 7.55 -6.97
C MET A 125 -7.89 6.89 -8.37
N ILE A 126 -8.41 5.67 -8.45
CA ILE A 126 -8.48 4.90 -9.70
C ILE A 126 -9.32 5.64 -10.74
N ARG A 127 -10.46 6.20 -10.37
CA ARG A 127 -11.30 6.98 -11.30
C ARG A 127 -10.56 8.17 -11.91
N GLY A 128 -9.76 8.87 -11.11
CA GLY A 128 -8.93 9.97 -11.60
C GLY A 128 -7.93 9.51 -12.65
N TYR A 129 -7.24 8.39 -12.38
CA TYR A 129 -6.30 7.78 -13.31
C TYR A 129 -6.99 7.31 -14.61
N LEU A 130 -8.07 6.55 -14.50
CA LEU A 130 -8.76 5.98 -15.66
C LEU A 130 -9.40 7.03 -16.56
N LYS A 131 -9.83 8.17 -16.02
CA LYS A 131 -10.34 9.28 -16.83
C LYS A 131 -9.28 9.85 -17.76
N SER A 132 -8.01 9.83 -17.39
CA SER A 132 -6.90 10.32 -18.22
C SER A 132 -6.50 9.35 -19.33
N MET A 133 -7.00 8.11 -19.33
CA MET A 133 -6.72 7.11 -20.36
C MET A 133 -7.58 7.29 -21.62
N GLY A 134 -7.24 6.60 -22.69
CA GLY A 134 -8.03 6.53 -23.92
C GLY A 134 -9.45 6.01 -23.70
N ALA A 135 -10.27 6.00 -24.76
CA ALA A 135 -11.69 5.57 -24.71
C ALA A 135 -11.85 4.07 -24.40
N GLU A 136 -10.83 3.28 -24.67
CA GLU A 136 -10.81 1.83 -24.49
C GLU A 136 -9.90 1.42 -23.35
N ILE A 137 -10.36 0.49 -22.51
CA ILE A 137 -9.62 -0.01 -21.34
C ILE A 137 -9.69 -1.52 -21.38
N THR A 138 -8.53 -2.18 -21.34
CA THR A 138 -8.42 -3.62 -21.14
C THR A 138 -8.22 -3.92 -19.65
N ILE A 139 -9.02 -4.83 -19.13
CA ILE A 139 -8.98 -5.27 -17.73
C ILE A 139 -8.51 -6.71 -17.71
N ASP A 140 -7.48 -6.96 -16.93
CA ASP A 140 -6.86 -8.27 -16.73
C ASP A 140 -7.13 -8.76 -15.30
N PRO A 141 -8.09 -9.68 -15.08
CA PRO A 141 -8.31 -10.31 -13.80
C PRO A 141 -7.39 -11.51 -13.61
N ASP A 142 -6.56 -11.47 -12.59
CA ASP A 142 -5.64 -12.55 -12.24
C ASP A 142 -5.78 -12.98 -10.77
N ALA A 143 -5.59 -14.28 -10.52
CA ALA A 143 -5.57 -14.86 -9.19
C ALA A 143 -4.15 -15.24 -8.79
N THR A 144 -3.61 -14.58 -7.79
CA THR A 144 -2.25 -14.86 -7.33
C THR A 144 -2.24 -15.63 -6.01
N ILE A 145 -1.21 -16.44 -5.77
CA ILE A 145 -1.04 -17.21 -4.52
C ILE A 145 -0.11 -16.44 -3.59
N ILE A 146 -0.60 -16.19 -2.38
CA ILE A 146 0.19 -15.64 -1.28
C ILE A 146 0.43 -16.74 -0.26
N ALA A 147 1.64 -17.31 -0.23
CA ALA A 147 2.02 -18.31 0.77
C ALA A 147 1.96 -17.72 2.19
N ALA A 148 1.33 -18.43 3.11
CA ALA A 148 1.20 -17.98 4.49
C ALA A 148 1.06 -19.15 5.46
N HIS A 149 1.69 -19.03 6.64
CA HIS A 149 1.62 -20.01 7.72
C HIS A 149 0.62 -19.59 8.83
N LYS A 150 -0.35 -18.73 8.49
CA LYS A 150 -1.36 -18.26 9.45
C LYS A 150 -2.43 -19.34 9.67
N ARG A 151 -3.09 -19.31 10.84
CA ARG A 151 -4.15 -20.27 11.20
C ARG A 151 -5.29 -20.29 10.17
N ALA A 152 -5.66 -19.12 9.63
CA ALA A 152 -6.73 -18.96 8.66
C ALA A 152 -6.29 -19.18 7.20
N ALA A 153 -5.03 -19.56 6.95
CA ALA A 153 -4.57 -19.89 5.60
C ALA A 153 -5.03 -21.32 5.22
N GLU A 154 -5.50 -21.47 3.98
CA GLU A 154 -6.02 -22.73 3.44
C GLU A 154 -5.10 -23.27 2.33
N TRP A 155 -5.22 -24.55 2.00
CA TRP A 155 -4.44 -25.16 0.94
C TRP A 155 -4.92 -24.71 -0.44
N THR A 156 -4.00 -24.16 -1.23
CA THR A 156 -4.26 -23.77 -2.61
C THR A 156 -4.20 -24.99 -3.56
N TYR A 157 -4.62 -24.81 -4.81
CA TYR A 157 -4.51 -25.85 -5.84
C TYR A 157 -3.06 -26.27 -6.14
N GLN A 158 -2.09 -25.39 -5.84
CA GLN A 158 -0.65 -25.69 -5.97
C GLN A 158 -0.08 -26.41 -4.74
N LYS A 159 -0.93 -26.86 -3.83
CA LYS A 159 -0.51 -27.52 -2.57
C LYS A 159 0.38 -26.64 -1.67
N VAL A 160 0.24 -25.34 -1.77
CA VAL A 160 0.86 -24.35 -0.89
C VAL A 160 -0.20 -23.83 0.08
N LYS A 161 0.10 -23.78 1.37
CA LYS A 161 -0.80 -23.16 2.36
C LYS A 161 -0.75 -21.64 2.23
N GLY A 162 -1.91 -21.00 2.06
CA GLY A 162 -1.92 -19.56 1.83
C GLY A 162 -3.31 -18.98 1.56
N TYR A 163 -3.30 -17.91 0.79
CA TYR A 163 -4.46 -17.18 0.29
C TYR A 163 -4.38 -17.06 -1.22
N GLN A 164 -5.53 -16.87 -1.86
CA GLN A 164 -5.61 -16.72 -3.32
C GLN A 164 -6.49 -15.51 -3.68
N PRO A 165 -6.01 -14.28 -3.43
CA PRO A 165 -6.74 -13.09 -3.85
C PRO A 165 -6.93 -13.06 -5.37
N LEU A 166 -8.07 -12.50 -5.78
CA LEU A 166 -8.36 -12.17 -7.17
C LEU A 166 -8.16 -10.66 -7.33
N LEU A 167 -7.37 -10.28 -8.32
CA LEU A 167 -6.98 -8.90 -8.61
C LEU A 167 -7.41 -8.57 -10.04
N ALA A 168 -7.81 -7.35 -10.32
CA ALA A 168 -8.05 -6.87 -11.67
C ALA A 168 -7.14 -5.67 -11.94
N TYR A 169 -6.44 -5.70 -13.05
CA TYR A 169 -5.51 -4.67 -13.45
C TYR A 169 -5.96 -3.96 -14.71
N VAL A 170 -5.63 -2.68 -14.80
CA VAL A 170 -5.58 -1.89 -16.03
C VAL A 170 -4.15 -1.43 -16.17
N ASN A 171 -3.42 -1.97 -17.12
CA ASN A 171 -1.97 -1.84 -17.20
C ASN A 171 -1.33 -2.32 -15.87
N GLU A 172 -0.59 -1.44 -15.18
CA GLU A 172 0.08 -1.74 -13.91
C GLU A 172 -0.74 -1.33 -12.67
N VAL A 173 -1.96 -0.80 -12.85
CA VAL A 173 -2.79 -0.32 -11.75
C VAL A 173 -3.85 -1.34 -11.38
N CYS A 174 -3.83 -1.81 -10.14
CA CYS A 174 -4.88 -2.66 -9.59
C CYS A 174 -6.16 -1.84 -9.39
N VAL A 175 -7.20 -2.12 -10.18
CA VAL A 175 -8.48 -1.38 -10.17
C VAL A 175 -9.53 -2.04 -9.29
N HIS A 176 -9.39 -3.34 -9.02
CA HIS A 176 -10.26 -4.07 -8.10
C HIS A 176 -9.53 -5.26 -7.49
N HIS A 177 -9.90 -5.61 -6.26
CA HIS A 177 -9.35 -6.75 -5.57
C HIS A 177 -10.38 -7.41 -4.66
N GLU A 178 -10.29 -8.72 -4.52
CA GLU A 178 -11.04 -9.51 -3.55
C GLU A 178 -10.07 -10.46 -2.83
N PHE A 179 -9.94 -10.32 -1.52
CA PHE A 179 -9.11 -11.22 -0.71
C PHE A 179 -9.85 -12.54 -0.49
N ARG A 180 -9.24 -13.67 -0.84
CA ARG A 180 -9.85 -14.99 -0.81
C ARG A 180 -8.99 -16.00 -0.05
N ALA A 181 -9.63 -16.99 0.55
CA ALA A 181 -8.93 -18.14 1.11
C ALA A 181 -8.22 -18.95 0.01
N GLY A 182 -7.17 -19.67 0.38
CA GLY A 182 -6.35 -20.44 -0.58
C GLY A 182 -7.10 -21.54 -1.32
N ASN A 183 -8.16 -22.10 -0.73
CA ASN A 183 -8.99 -23.16 -1.32
C ASN A 183 -10.09 -22.64 -2.25
N VAL A 184 -10.19 -21.33 -2.49
CA VAL A 184 -11.17 -20.74 -3.42
C VAL A 184 -10.57 -20.70 -4.81
N THR A 185 -11.22 -21.33 -5.79
CA THR A 185 -10.73 -21.32 -7.18
C THR A 185 -10.90 -19.95 -7.84
N ALA A 186 -10.07 -19.64 -8.85
CA ALA A 186 -10.11 -18.37 -9.58
C ALA A 186 -11.50 -18.07 -10.17
N GLY A 187 -12.20 -19.09 -10.71
CA GLY A 187 -13.53 -18.92 -11.29
C GLY A 187 -14.67 -18.72 -10.28
N THR A 188 -14.44 -19.01 -8.97
CA THR A 188 -15.48 -18.88 -7.97
C THR A 188 -15.87 -17.40 -7.80
N GLY A 189 -17.15 -17.07 -8.06
CA GLY A 189 -17.67 -15.71 -7.94
C GLY A 189 -17.16 -14.73 -9.00
N ALA A 190 -16.56 -15.19 -10.09
CA ALA A 190 -15.98 -14.35 -11.13
C ALA A 190 -16.99 -13.31 -11.69
N LEU A 191 -18.24 -13.72 -11.96
CA LEU A 191 -19.26 -12.78 -12.44
C LEU A 191 -19.57 -11.66 -11.45
N ARG A 192 -19.61 -11.99 -10.16
CA ARG A 192 -19.79 -10.97 -9.11
C ARG A 192 -18.58 -10.02 -9.08
N PHE A 193 -17.36 -10.57 -9.14
CA PHE A 193 -16.13 -9.79 -9.16
C PHE A 193 -16.09 -8.81 -10.34
N ILE A 194 -16.43 -9.26 -11.55
CA ILE A 194 -16.53 -8.45 -12.77
C ILE A 194 -17.51 -7.29 -12.55
N LYS A 195 -18.73 -7.59 -12.08
CA LYS A 195 -19.75 -6.57 -11.83
C LYS A 195 -19.31 -5.53 -10.80
N GLU A 196 -18.61 -5.93 -9.74
CA GLU A 196 -18.08 -5.00 -8.74
C GLU A 196 -16.92 -4.17 -9.30
N CYS A 197 -16.09 -4.75 -10.17
CA CYS A 197 -15.06 -4.03 -10.89
C CYS A 197 -15.67 -2.94 -11.77
N GLU A 198 -16.65 -3.29 -12.62
CA GLU A 198 -17.33 -2.35 -13.52
C GLU A 198 -17.93 -1.14 -12.81
N LYS A 199 -18.49 -1.31 -11.61
CA LYS A 199 -19.03 -0.20 -10.79
C LYS A 199 -17.99 0.85 -10.38
N LYS A 200 -16.71 0.49 -10.41
CA LYS A 200 -15.61 1.41 -10.08
C LYS A 200 -15.12 2.17 -11.31
N LEU A 201 -15.34 1.63 -12.49
CA LEU A 201 -14.83 2.16 -13.75
C LEU A 201 -15.71 3.31 -14.27
N PRO A 202 -15.15 4.25 -15.05
CA PRO A 202 -15.93 5.28 -15.72
C PRO A 202 -16.88 4.67 -16.76
N SER A 203 -18.16 5.01 -16.70
CA SER A 203 -19.21 4.46 -17.56
C SER A 203 -19.06 4.83 -19.05
N GLU A 204 -18.30 5.88 -19.35
CA GLU A 204 -18.00 6.36 -20.69
C GLU A 204 -16.91 5.57 -21.41
N LYS A 205 -16.24 4.63 -20.72
CA LYS A 205 -15.16 3.81 -21.29
C LYS A 205 -15.70 2.51 -21.86
N ARG A 206 -15.11 2.09 -22.99
CA ARG A 206 -15.33 0.76 -23.54
C ARG A 206 -14.41 -0.24 -22.84
N LEU A 207 -14.98 -1.29 -22.27
CA LEU A 207 -14.25 -2.26 -21.47
C LEU A 207 -13.99 -3.54 -22.26
N TYR A 208 -12.77 -4.02 -22.20
CA TYR A 208 -12.35 -5.33 -22.69
C TYR A 208 -11.82 -6.16 -21.53
N TRP A 209 -12.11 -7.43 -21.52
CA TRP A 209 -11.64 -8.38 -20.52
C TRP A 209 -10.69 -9.38 -21.19
N GLN A 210 -9.51 -9.55 -20.58
CA GLN A 210 -8.48 -10.46 -21.06
C GLN A 210 -8.38 -11.72 -20.18
#